data_e517038fe9c8ecf294eb1b600b83dfa2
#
_entry.id   e517038fe9c8ecf294eb1b600b83dfa2
#
_cell.length_a   1.000
_cell.length_b   1.000
_cell.length_c   1.000
_cell.angle_alpha   90.00
_cell.angle_beta   90.00
_cell.angle_gamma   90.00
#
_symmetry.space_group_name_H-M   'P 1'
#
loop_
_entity.id
_entity.type
_entity.pdbx_description
1 polymer ?
#
loop_
_entity_poly.entity_id
_entity_poly.type
_entity_poly.pdbx_seq_one_letter_code
_entity_poly.pdbx_strand_id
1 'polypeptide(L)'
;MQENRRGARRRVLKTGTIEFDSRAFSCAIRNLSETGAALDVPYALAVPHEFTLMIETDQLNRHCRVIWRKEKRLGVIFEQERKLELW
;
A
#
# COMPACT_ATOMS: atom_id res chain seq x y z
N MET A 1 -24.95 -2.71 11.30
CA MET A 1 -24.59 -2.20 11.06
C MET A 1 -23.96 -1.86 10.34
N GLN A 2 -23.54 -1.60 10.07
CA GLN A 2 -22.95 -1.23 9.42
C GLN A 2 -22.35 -0.49 9.12
N GLU A 3 -21.82 -0.21 8.97
CA GLU A 3 -21.20 0.57 8.82
C GLU A 3 -20.74 0.86 7.84
N ASN A 4 -20.62 1.38 7.29
CA ASN A 4 -20.28 1.64 6.33
C ASN A 4 -19.58 2.58 6.22
N ARG A 5 -18.84 2.95 6.34
CA ARG A 5 -18.15 3.90 6.32
C ARG A 5 -17.38 3.93 5.21
N ARG A 6 -17.17 4.86 4.54
CA ARG A 6 -16.54 4.90 3.42
C ARG A 6 -15.18 4.85 3.71
N GLY A 7 -14.30 4.34 3.03
CA GLY A 7 -12.93 4.25 3.33
C GLY A 7 -12.66 3.31 4.45
N ALA A 8 -13.61 2.48 4.71
CA ALA A 8 -13.44 1.58 5.79
C ALA A 8 -12.34 0.61 5.52
N ARG A 9 -11.46 0.38 6.49
CA ARG A 9 -10.45 -0.53 6.28
C ARG A 9 -10.94 -1.90 6.46
N ARG A 10 -10.50 -2.78 5.65
CA ARG A 10 -10.87 -4.12 5.75
C ARG A 10 -9.67 -4.87 6.19
N ARG A 11 -9.80 -5.81 7.08
CA ARG A 11 -8.75 -6.64 7.46
C ARG A 11 -8.60 -7.66 6.42
N VAL A 12 -7.50 -7.82 5.79
CA VAL A 12 -7.29 -8.77 4.72
C VAL A 12 -5.98 -9.47 4.96
N LEU A 13 -5.72 -10.51 4.24
CA LEU A 13 -4.44 -11.15 4.31
C LEU A 13 -4.06 -11.45 2.90
N LYS A 14 -3.40 -10.53 2.25
CA LYS A 14 -3.00 -10.66 0.89
C LYS A 14 -1.52 -10.44 0.80
N THR A 15 -0.94 -10.90 -0.25
CA THR A 15 0.48 -10.68 -0.50
C THR A 15 0.61 -9.56 -1.52
N GLY A 16 1.53 -8.68 -1.28
CA GLY A 16 1.82 -7.63 -2.23
C GLY A 16 3.30 -7.62 -2.52
N THR A 17 3.70 -6.84 -3.47
CA THR A 17 5.10 -6.66 -3.83
C THR A 17 5.41 -5.18 -3.77
N ILE A 18 6.45 -4.83 -3.04
CA ILE A 18 6.92 -3.47 -2.94
C ILE A 18 8.03 -3.32 -3.94
N GLU A 19 7.90 -2.32 -4.81
CA GLU A 19 8.92 -2.06 -5.81
C GLU A 19 9.48 -0.68 -5.73
N PHE A 20 10.78 -0.57 -5.75
CA PHE A 20 11.45 0.73 -5.84
C PHE A 20 12.88 0.49 -6.30
N ASP A 21 13.41 1.39 -7.04
CA ASP A 21 14.80 1.33 -7.53
C ASP A 21 15.19 -0.01 -8.09
N SER A 22 14.34 -0.54 -8.93
CA SER A 22 14.61 -1.81 -9.59
C SER A 22 14.71 -2.97 -8.61
N ARG A 23 14.20 -2.79 -7.41
CA ARG A 23 14.17 -3.85 -6.44
C ARG A 23 12.74 -4.19 -6.16
N ALA A 24 12.50 -5.39 -5.75
CA ALA A 24 11.16 -5.83 -5.42
C ALA A 24 11.20 -6.82 -4.28
N PHE A 25 10.32 -6.66 -3.30
CA PHE A 25 10.20 -7.69 -2.31
C PHE A 25 8.79 -7.82 -1.82
N SER A 26 8.49 -8.96 -1.26
CA SER A 26 7.15 -9.28 -0.85
C SER A 26 6.79 -8.63 0.44
N CYS A 27 5.54 -8.37 0.61
CA CYS A 27 5.02 -7.88 1.87
C CYS A 27 3.67 -8.52 2.10
N ALA A 28 3.19 -8.47 3.32
CA ALA A 28 1.86 -8.93 3.62
C ALA A 28 0.99 -7.70 3.81
N ILE A 29 -0.17 -7.71 3.22
CA ILE A 29 -1.09 -6.61 3.32
C ILE A 29 -2.11 -6.97 4.39
N ARG A 30 -2.12 -6.21 5.47
CA ARG A 30 -2.96 -6.54 6.60
C ARG A 30 -4.28 -5.79 6.59
N ASN A 31 -4.26 -4.57 6.17
CA ASN A 31 -5.47 -3.78 6.08
C ASN A 31 -5.45 -3.07 4.75
N LEU A 32 -6.58 -2.91 4.16
CA LEU A 32 -6.66 -2.30 2.86
C LEU A 32 -7.92 -1.46 2.78
N SER A 33 -7.81 -0.30 2.23
CA SER A 33 -8.96 0.54 1.97
C SER A 33 -8.74 1.23 0.63
N GLU A 34 -9.62 2.06 0.22
CA GLU A 34 -9.45 2.76 -1.02
C GLU A 34 -8.35 3.77 -0.94
N THR A 35 -8.00 4.21 0.22
CA THR A 35 -7.04 5.29 0.35
C THR A 35 -5.69 4.84 0.86
N GLY A 36 -5.56 3.64 1.35
CA GLY A 36 -4.26 3.23 1.86
C GLY A 36 -4.26 1.83 2.39
N ALA A 37 -3.19 1.47 3.05
CA ALA A 37 -3.02 0.11 3.52
C ALA A 37 -2.03 0.05 4.65
N ALA A 38 -2.05 -1.04 5.40
CA ALA A 38 -1.02 -1.34 6.37
C ALA A 38 -0.31 -2.58 5.88
N LEU A 39 1.00 -2.51 5.81
CA LEU A 39 1.80 -3.56 5.22
C LEU A 39 2.79 -4.08 6.24
N ASP A 40 2.94 -5.39 6.31
CA ASP A 40 3.96 -5.99 7.14
C ASP A 40 5.14 -6.27 6.25
N VAL A 41 6.28 -5.79 6.63
CA VAL A 41 7.51 -5.98 5.85
C VAL A 41 8.62 -6.35 6.80
N PRO A 42 9.58 -7.13 6.37
CA PRO A 42 10.66 -7.52 7.23
C PRO A 42 11.53 -6.36 7.66
N TYR A 43 11.76 -5.43 6.76
CA TYR A 43 12.63 -4.32 7.03
C TYR A 43 11.97 -3.00 6.70
N ALA A 44 11.09 -2.59 7.57
CA ALA A 44 10.31 -1.38 7.31
C ALA A 44 11.19 -0.15 7.12
N LEU A 45 12.30 -0.10 7.83
CA LEU A 45 13.15 1.05 7.69
C LEU A 45 13.89 1.12 6.36
N ALA A 46 13.98 0.02 5.68
CA ALA A 46 14.65 0.00 4.40
C ALA A 46 13.75 0.42 3.25
N VAL A 47 12.48 0.56 3.51
CA VAL A 47 11.56 0.92 2.46
C VAL A 47 11.55 2.43 2.32
N PRO A 48 11.70 2.96 1.10
CA PRO A 48 11.74 4.41 0.96
C PRO A 48 10.40 5.04 1.23
N HIS A 49 10.36 6.33 1.33
CA HIS A 49 9.17 7.09 1.61
C HIS A 49 8.09 6.88 0.56
N GLU A 50 8.47 6.62 -0.66
CA GLU A 50 7.52 6.37 -1.72
C GLU A 50 7.94 5.12 -2.48
N PHE A 51 6.99 4.37 -2.92
CA PHE A 51 7.26 3.16 -3.67
C PHE A 51 5.98 2.72 -4.37
N THR A 52 6.08 1.72 -5.20
CA THR A 52 4.92 1.17 -5.87
C THR A 52 4.54 -0.15 -5.21
N LEU A 53 3.28 -0.31 -4.92
CA LEU A 53 2.78 -1.55 -4.36
C LEU A 53 1.99 -2.28 -5.44
N MET A 54 2.33 -3.52 -5.66
CA MET A 54 1.60 -4.33 -6.60
C MET A 54 0.84 -5.38 -5.85
N ILE A 55 -0.43 -5.51 -6.14
CA ILE A 55 -1.26 -6.51 -5.53
C ILE A 55 -1.74 -7.38 -6.66
N GLU A 56 -1.01 -8.45 -6.90
CA GLU A 56 -1.28 -9.29 -8.04
C GLU A 56 -2.65 -9.88 -8.11
N THR A 57 -3.19 -10.35 -7.03
CA THR A 57 -4.50 -10.96 -7.08
C THR A 57 -5.56 -9.97 -7.51
N ASP A 58 -5.33 -8.70 -7.28
CA ASP A 58 -6.29 -7.68 -7.63
C ASP A 58 -5.85 -6.94 -8.87
N GLN A 59 -4.69 -7.30 -9.38
CA GLN A 59 -4.14 -6.64 -10.54
C GLN A 59 -4.08 -5.14 -10.36
N LEU A 60 -3.63 -4.72 -9.17
CA LEU A 60 -3.53 -3.32 -8.88
C LEU A 60 -2.10 -2.90 -8.68
N ASN A 61 -1.78 -1.71 -9.16
CA ASN A 61 -0.50 -1.11 -8.94
C ASN A 61 -0.83 0.22 -8.34
N ARG A 62 -0.27 0.52 -7.17
CA ARG A 62 -0.55 1.77 -6.52
C ARG A 62 0.73 2.43 -6.10
N HIS A 63 0.81 3.72 -6.32
CA HIS A 63 1.93 4.49 -5.85
C HIS A 63 1.63 4.82 -4.40
N CYS A 64 2.53 4.53 -3.49
CA CYS A 64 2.31 4.67 -2.08
C CYS A 64 3.25 5.64 -1.44
N ARG A 65 2.75 6.32 -0.42
CA ARG A 65 3.59 7.19 0.37
C ARG A 65 3.48 6.73 1.80
N VAL A 66 4.61 6.54 2.48
CA VAL A 66 4.62 6.07 3.83
C VAL A 66 4.21 7.18 4.76
N ILE A 67 3.26 6.93 5.63
CA ILE A 67 2.83 7.93 6.60
C ILE A 67 3.24 7.56 8.01
N TRP A 68 3.54 6.31 8.27
CA TRP A 68 4.10 5.92 9.54
C TRP A 68 4.84 4.59 9.40
N ARG A 69 5.76 4.36 10.31
CA ARG A 69 6.52 3.13 10.33
C ARG A 69 6.64 2.64 11.73
N LYS A 70 6.63 1.32 11.83
CA LYS A 70 6.91 0.71 13.10
C LYS A 70 7.83 -0.39 12.74
N GLU A 71 8.41 -1.10 13.65
CA GLU A 71 9.37 -2.10 13.38
C GLU A 71 9.23 -2.90 12.12
N LYS A 72 8.15 -3.55 11.95
CA LYS A 72 7.96 -4.36 10.79
C LYS A 72 6.66 -4.06 10.09
N ARG A 73 6.21 -2.84 10.21
CA ARG A 73 4.93 -2.47 9.59
C ARG A 73 4.97 -1.04 9.09
N LEU A 74 4.32 -0.83 7.99
CA LEU A 74 4.22 0.49 7.38
C LEU A 74 2.78 0.84 7.18
N GLY A 75 2.46 2.09 7.39
CA GLY A 75 1.16 2.58 6.97
C GLY A 75 1.38 3.47 5.79
N VAL A 76 0.64 3.27 4.73
CA VAL A 76 0.80 4.05 3.51
C VAL A 76 -0.53 4.60 3.03
N ILE A 77 -0.45 5.69 2.29
CA ILE A 77 -1.61 6.18 1.59
C ILE A 77 -1.32 6.00 0.11
N PHE A 78 -2.35 5.79 -0.66
CA PHE A 78 -2.20 5.63 -2.10
C PHE A 78 -2.33 7.01 -2.71
N GLU A 79 -1.39 7.35 -3.58
CA GLU A 79 -1.49 8.61 -4.26
C GLU A 79 -2.19 8.41 -5.54
N GLN A 80 -3.20 9.24 -5.78
CA GLN A 80 -3.91 9.09 -6.96
C GLN A 80 -3.13 9.58 -8.04
N GLU A 81 -3.05 8.99 -9.09
CA GLU A 81 -2.37 9.39 -10.23
C GLU A 81 -3.08 10.40 -10.87
N ARG A 82 -2.70 11.53 -11.04
CA ARG A 82 -3.36 12.53 -11.70
C ARG A 82 -3.31 12.33 -13.09
N LYS A 83 -4.16 12.06 -13.68
CA LYS A 83 -4.24 11.86 -15.00
C LYS A 83 -4.11 12.99 -15.66
N LEU A 84 -3.37 13.28 -16.25
CA LEU A 84 -3.19 14.41 -16.86
C LEU A 84 -3.84 14.50 -17.92
N GLU A 85 -4.44 14.64 -18.15
CA GLU A 85 -5.09 14.71 -19.07
C GLU A 85 -5.19 15.65 -19.56
N LEU A 86 -4.94 15.98 -20.07
CA LEU A 86 -4.97 16.97 -20.48
C LEU A 86 -5.76 17.13 -21.18
N TRP A 87 -6.04 17.17 -21.43
CA TRP A 87 -6.82 17.34 -21.95
C TRP A 87 -6.67 17.64 -22.23
#